data_bd94cd5874779d96c07b53faa5a45b24
#
_entry.id   bd94cd5874779d96c07b53faa5a45b24
#
_cell.length_a   1.000
_cell.length_b   1.000
_cell.length_c   1.000
_cell.angle_alpha   90.00
_cell.angle_beta   90.00
_cell.angle_gamma   90.00
#
_symmetry.space_group_name_H-M   'P 1'
#
loop_
_entity.id
_entity.type
_entity.pdbx_description
1 polymer ?
#
loop_
_entity_poly.entity_id
_entity_poly.type
_entity_poly.pdbx_seq_one_letter_code
_entity_poly.pdbx_strand_id
1 'polypeptide(L)'
;MASLDKYDDAKRTRARVEEALATGVPAVKVHEHRLEVAEESRRAIPASTPYVVDCNNAHTVADIKRDEKRWAAMNLLFFEDPLWPPEELLTLPAMPGITIGMGADLGSTEQMALYSKAPSIGVLQPDVCMLGGLSEAKRALPMLAAAKKTAAPHTPFVGPAALASLHMLAVTEEEGYFATVEADDSMDPYGFGHTRWKPSLEVPTGPGLGFDPDPGFLDRYDYAKE
;
A
#
# COMPACT_ATOMS: atom_id res chain seq x y z
N MET A 1 -6.96 1.84 5.58
CA MET A 1 -6.48 0.44 5.67
C MET A 1 -5.39 0.37 6.72
N ALA A 2 -5.48 -0.56 7.67
CA ALA A 2 -4.35 -0.83 8.55
C ALA A 2 -3.25 -1.57 7.79
N SER A 3 -2.03 -1.07 7.85
CA SER A 3 -0.84 -1.70 7.29
C SER A 3 0.03 -2.17 8.46
N LEU A 4 0.14 -3.48 8.62
CA LEU A 4 0.84 -4.12 9.72
C LEU A 4 2.28 -4.43 9.32
N ASP A 5 3.19 -4.31 10.28
CA ASP A 5 4.58 -4.72 10.12
C ASP A 5 4.70 -6.23 9.83
N LYS A 6 5.88 -6.65 9.43
CA LYS A 6 6.23 -8.05 9.28
C LYS A 6 6.61 -8.65 10.63
N TYR A 7 5.94 -9.72 11.02
CA TYR A 7 6.20 -10.40 12.29
C TYR A 7 6.77 -11.80 12.12
N ASP A 8 6.58 -12.46 10.99
CA ASP A 8 6.97 -13.85 10.71
C ASP A 8 6.43 -14.89 11.76
N ASP A 9 5.40 -14.47 12.50
CA ASP A 9 4.78 -15.24 13.58
C ASP A 9 3.26 -15.19 13.46
N ALA A 10 2.63 -16.31 13.17
CA ALA A 10 1.20 -16.40 12.90
C ALA A 10 0.33 -15.92 14.09
N LYS A 11 0.75 -16.21 15.33
CA LYS A 11 0.00 -15.81 16.52
C LYS A 11 0.09 -14.30 16.75
N ARG A 12 1.29 -13.75 16.58
CA ARG A 12 1.52 -12.30 16.72
C ARG A 12 0.81 -11.53 15.64
N THR A 13 0.95 -11.95 14.37
CA THR A 13 0.28 -11.29 13.23
C THR A 13 -1.22 -11.31 13.41
N ARG A 14 -1.80 -12.45 13.82
CA ARG A 14 -3.22 -12.58 14.13
C ARG A 14 -3.67 -11.59 15.22
N ALA A 15 -2.95 -11.50 16.33
CA ALA A 15 -3.29 -10.58 17.42
C ALA A 15 -3.29 -9.12 16.95
N ARG A 16 -2.30 -8.73 16.15
CA ARG A 16 -2.23 -7.38 15.57
C ARG A 16 -3.36 -7.10 14.57
N VAL A 17 -3.76 -8.10 13.78
CA VAL A 17 -4.95 -8.01 12.91
C VAL A 17 -6.22 -7.76 13.74
N GLU A 18 -6.41 -8.51 14.83
CA GLU A 18 -7.57 -8.34 15.72
C GLU A 18 -7.59 -6.94 16.36
N GLU A 19 -6.43 -6.42 16.79
CA GLU A 19 -6.30 -5.04 17.30
C GLU A 19 -6.64 -4.01 16.23
N ALA A 20 -6.14 -4.16 15.00
CA ALA A 20 -6.45 -3.26 13.91
C ALA A 20 -7.96 -3.24 13.60
N LEU A 21 -8.57 -4.42 13.51
CA LEU A 21 -10.02 -4.53 13.26
C LEU A 21 -10.86 -3.87 14.36
N ALA A 22 -10.39 -3.93 15.62
CA ALA A 22 -11.08 -3.28 16.75
C ALA A 22 -11.12 -1.75 16.64
N THR A 23 -10.24 -1.13 15.83
CA THR A 23 -10.28 0.32 15.55
C THR A 23 -11.31 0.71 14.49
N GLY A 24 -11.95 -0.28 13.83
CA GLY A 24 -12.95 -0.03 12.80
C GLY A 24 -12.35 0.23 11.40
N VAL A 25 -11.09 -0.12 11.16
CA VAL A 25 -10.47 0.04 9.82
C VAL A 25 -11.24 -0.75 8.76
N PRO A 26 -11.43 -0.18 7.55
CA PRO A 26 -12.21 -0.84 6.50
C PRO A 26 -11.46 -1.96 5.76
N ALA A 27 -10.14 -2.05 5.90
CA ALA A 27 -9.30 -3.04 5.23
C ALA A 27 -8.02 -3.30 6.03
N VAL A 28 -7.39 -4.46 5.80
CA VAL A 28 -6.14 -4.87 6.46
C VAL A 28 -5.11 -5.28 5.42
N LYS A 29 -3.87 -4.81 5.58
CA LYS A 29 -2.68 -5.24 4.85
C LYS A 29 -1.68 -5.85 5.85
N VAL A 30 -1.12 -6.99 5.51
CA VAL A 30 -0.01 -7.60 6.26
C VAL A 30 1.22 -7.72 5.38
N HIS A 31 2.41 -7.53 5.95
CA HIS A 31 3.69 -7.73 5.28
C HIS A 31 4.22 -9.12 5.64
N GLU A 32 3.68 -10.15 4.96
CA GLU A 32 4.02 -11.54 5.27
C GLU A 32 4.24 -12.35 3.99
N HIS A 33 5.41 -12.93 3.85
CA HIS A 33 5.71 -13.81 2.72
C HIS A 33 5.48 -15.29 3.02
N ARG A 34 5.36 -15.67 4.31
CA ARG A 34 5.04 -17.03 4.71
C ARG A 34 3.55 -17.30 4.57
N LEU A 35 3.21 -18.22 3.68
CA LEU A 35 1.83 -18.53 3.34
C LEU A 35 0.98 -18.91 4.55
N GLU A 36 1.57 -19.68 5.51
CA GLU A 36 0.86 -20.12 6.73
C GLU A 36 0.49 -18.92 7.62
N VAL A 37 1.35 -17.90 7.68
CA VAL A 37 1.09 -16.68 8.47
C VAL A 37 -0.01 -15.85 7.80
N ALA A 38 0.03 -15.72 6.48
CA ALA A 38 -1.00 -15.03 5.71
C ALA A 38 -2.37 -15.73 5.84
N GLU A 39 -2.42 -17.05 5.76
CA GLU A 39 -3.64 -17.84 5.96
C GLU A 39 -4.21 -17.68 7.36
N GLU A 40 -3.37 -17.70 8.41
CA GLU A 40 -3.84 -17.49 9.78
C GLU A 40 -4.41 -16.10 9.98
N SER A 41 -3.78 -15.09 9.38
CA SER A 41 -4.31 -13.72 9.36
C SER A 41 -5.68 -13.67 8.66
N ARG A 42 -5.84 -14.34 7.50
CA ARG A 42 -7.12 -14.42 6.78
C ARG A 42 -8.24 -14.99 7.65
N ARG A 43 -7.95 -15.98 8.50
CA ARG A 43 -8.95 -16.58 9.41
C ARG A 43 -9.46 -15.60 10.47
N ALA A 44 -8.64 -14.62 10.86
CA ALA A 44 -9.03 -13.56 11.81
C ALA A 44 -9.81 -12.42 11.17
N ILE A 45 -9.70 -12.24 9.85
CA ILE A 45 -10.31 -11.14 9.11
C ILE A 45 -11.69 -11.59 8.59
N PRO A 46 -12.80 -10.86 8.84
CA PRO A 46 -14.10 -11.18 8.28
C PRO A 46 -14.04 -11.31 6.74
N ALA A 47 -14.82 -12.21 6.17
CA ALA A 47 -14.79 -12.46 4.72
C ALA A 47 -15.15 -11.22 3.87
N SER A 48 -15.97 -10.32 4.44
CA SER A 48 -16.36 -9.06 3.80
C SER A 48 -15.30 -7.95 3.91
N THR A 49 -14.28 -8.12 4.75
CA THR A 49 -13.22 -7.13 4.93
C THR A 49 -12.11 -7.37 3.90
N PRO A 50 -11.79 -6.37 3.05
CA PRO A 50 -10.68 -6.44 2.11
C PRO A 50 -9.36 -6.76 2.80
N TYR A 51 -8.61 -7.69 2.20
CA TYR A 51 -7.35 -8.18 2.73
C TYR A 51 -6.26 -8.12 1.67
N VAL A 52 -5.13 -7.53 2.00
CA VAL A 52 -3.94 -7.42 1.17
C VAL A 52 -2.80 -8.16 1.85
N VAL A 53 -2.05 -8.93 1.07
CA VAL A 53 -0.78 -9.52 1.51
C VAL A 53 0.33 -8.94 0.66
N ASP A 54 1.29 -8.32 1.32
CA ASP A 54 2.49 -7.76 0.73
C ASP A 54 3.68 -8.68 1.04
N CYS A 55 4.24 -9.25 0.00
CA CYS A 55 5.37 -10.17 0.12
C CYS A 55 6.74 -9.51 -0.04
N ASN A 56 6.79 -8.21 -0.34
CA ASN A 56 8.04 -7.47 -0.54
C ASN A 56 9.03 -8.23 -1.43
N ASN A 57 8.57 -8.71 -2.57
CA ASN A 57 9.36 -9.41 -3.59
C ASN A 57 10.05 -10.71 -3.08
N ALA A 58 9.41 -11.45 -2.17
CA ALA A 58 10.05 -12.60 -1.51
C ALA A 58 9.93 -13.93 -2.27
N HIS A 59 9.11 -14.02 -3.32
CA HIS A 59 8.86 -15.27 -4.02
C HIS A 59 9.45 -15.30 -5.43
N THR A 60 9.61 -16.51 -5.97
CA THR A 60 9.81 -16.76 -7.40
C THR A 60 8.48 -17.13 -8.07
N VAL A 61 8.44 -17.11 -9.41
CA VAL A 61 7.27 -17.60 -10.17
C VAL A 61 6.95 -19.06 -9.81
N ALA A 62 7.98 -19.88 -9.57
CA ALA A 62 7.79 -21.28 -9.17
C ALA A 62 7.10 -21.41 -7.82
N ASP A 63 7.44 -20.56 -6.84
CA ASP A 63 6.80 -20.54 -5.52
C ASP A 63 5.33 -20.15 -5.62
N ILE A 64 5.02 -19.08 -6.37
CA ILE A 64 3.64 -18.64 -6.55
C ILE A 64 2.80 -19.71 -7.24
N LYS A 65 3.31 -20.33 -8.31
CA LYS A 65 2.62 -21.42 -9.03
C LYS A 65 2.40 -22.66 -8.18
N ARG A 66 3.38 -23.03 -7.34
CA ARG A 66 3.25 -24.16 -6.42
C ARG A 66 2.07 -23.96 -5.46
N ASP A 67 1.91 -22.76 -4.95
CA ASP A 67 0.94 -22.42 -3.92
C ASP A 67 -0.29 -21.64 -4.44
N GLU A 68 -0.45 -21.53 -5.77
CA GLU A 68 -1.47 -20.71 -6.45
C GLU A 68 -2.88 -20.90 -5.87
N LYS A 69 -3.30 -22.16 -5.68
CA LYS A 69 -4.63 -22.48 -5.15
C LYS A 69 -4.84 -21.96 -3.72
N ARG A 70 -3.79 -21.98 -2.91
CA ARG A 70 -3.84 -21.47 -1.53
C ARG A 70 -3.92 -19.96 -1.49
N TRP A 71 -3.13 -19.28 -2.33
CA TRP A 71 -3.21 -17.82 -2.51
C TRP A 71 -4.59 -17.38 -3.00
N ALA A 72 -5.11 -18.03 -4.04
CA ALA A 72 -6.45 -17.75 -4.58
C ALA A 72 -7.57 -17.98 -3.54
N ALA A 73 -7.46 -18.99 -2.68
CA ALA A 73 -8.46 -19.31 -1.65
C ALA A 73 -8.59 -18.21 -0.57
N MET A 74 -7.60 -17.35 -0.40
CA MET A 74 -7.66 -16.26 0.57
C MET A 74 -8.55 -15.10 0.13
N ASN A 75 -8.97 -15.05 -1.14
CA ASN A 75 -9.78 -13.96 -1.69
C ASN A 75 -9.18 -12.58 -1.35
N LEU A 76 -7.94 -12.38 -1.74
CA LEU A 76 -7.22 -11.13 -1.53
C LEU A 76 -7.83 -10.01 -2.37
N LEU A 77 -7.86 -8.80 -1.85
CA LEU A 77 -8.13 -7.60 -2.64
C LEU A 77 -7.08 -7.48 -3.75
N PHE A 78 -5.82 -7.62 -3.39
CA PHE A 78 -4.70 -7.88 -4.29
C PHE A 78 -3.53 -8.50 -3.52
N PHE A 79 -2.64 -9.13 -4.27
CA PHE A 79 -1.41 -9.77 -3.81
C PHE A 79 -0.26 -8.85 -4.20
N GLU A 80 0.31 -8.13 -3.21
CA GLU A 80 1.25 -7.05 -3.41
C GLU A 80 2.68 -7.54 -3.49
N ASP A 81 3.41 -7.02 -4.48
CA ASP A 81 4.83 -7.27 -4.74
C ASP A 81 5.25 -8.73 -4.46
N PRO A 82 4.61 -9.70 -5.14
CA PRO A 82 4.78 -11.10 -4.75
C PRO A 82 6.13 -11.68 -5.14
N LEU A 83 6.81 -11.20 -6.21
CA LEU A 83 7.94 -11.93 -6.77
C LEU A 83 9.15 -11.07 -7.15
N TRP A 84 10.31 -11.74 -7.13
CA TRP A 84 11.59 -11.23 -7.61
C TRP A 84 12.20 -12.16 -8.67
N PRO A 85 12.74 -11.65 -9.77
CA PRO A 85 12.75 -10.22 -10.16
C PRO A 85 11.37 -9.77 -10.67
N PRO A 86 10.96 -8.50 -10.44
CA PRO A 86 9.62 -8.03 -10.78
C PRO A 86 9.35 -7.99 -12.29
N GLU A 87 10.37 -7.97 -13.12
CA GLU A 87 10.26 -8.03 -14.59
C GLU A 87 9.56 -9.31 -15.08
N GLU A 88 9.60 -10.39 -14.31
CA GLU A 88 8.89 -11.63 -14.66
C GLU A 88 7.36 -11.43 -14.69
N LEU A 89 6.84 -10.43 -13.96
CA LEU A 89 5.42 -10.04 -14.02
C LEU A 89 4.98 -9.57 -15.40
N LEU A 90 5.89 -9.02 -16.22
CA LEU A 90 5.58 -8.54 -17.56
C LEU A 90 5.08 -9.64 -18.50
N THR A 91 5.52 -10.87 -18.27
CA THR A 91 5.18 -12.05 -19.09
C THR A 91 4.34 -13.08 -18.35
N LEU A 92 4.16 -12.92 -17.05
CA LEU A 92 3.33 -13.82 -16.25
C LEU A 92 1.87 -13.71 -16.69
N PRO A 93 1.20 -14.80 -17.06
CA PRO A 93 -0.23 -14.76 -17.40
C PRO A 93 -1.08 -14.43 -16.17
N ALA A 94 -2.27 -13.91 -16.41
CA ALA A 94 -3.26 -13.73 -15.34
C ALA A 94 -3.56 -15.07 -14.66
N MET A 95 -3.63 -15.03 -13.34
CA MET A 95 -3.89 -16.22 -12.50
C MET A 95 -5.32 -16.16 -11.95
N PRO A 96 -6.12 -17.22 -12.13
CA PRO A 96 -7.49 -17.22 -11.63
C PRO A 96 -7.58 -17.01 -10.12
N GLY A 97 -8.35 -16.02 -9.69
CA GLY A 97 -8.55 -15.72 -8.27
C GLY A 97 -7.40 -14.96 -7.59
N ILE A 98 -6.39 -14.55 -8.35
CA ILE A 98 -5.26 -13.75 -7.85
C ILE A 98 -5.14 -12.48 -8.68
N THR A 99 -5.30 -11.33 -8.05
CA THR A 99 -5.00 -10.02 -8.63
C THR A 99 -3.66 -9.55 -8.08
N ILE A 100 -2.67 -9.35 -8.93
CA ILE A 100 -1.37 -8.84 -8.50
C ILE A 100 -1.42 -7.31 -8.43
N GLY A 101 -0.92 -6.77 -7.32
CA GLY A 101 -0.60 -5.37 -7.11
C GLY A 101 0.90 -5.16 -7.09
N MET A 102 1.38 -4.09 -7.71
CA MET A 102 2.79 -3.71 -7.66
C MET A 102 2.98 -2.25 -8.10
N GLY A 103 4.17 -1.73 -7.92
CA GLY A 103 4.53 -0.44 -8.49
C GLY A 103 4.99 0.63 -7.51
N ALA A 104 5.05 0.31 -6.22
CA ALA A 104 5.58 1.20 -5.20
C ALA A 104 7.00 1.71 -5.52
N ASP A 105 7.83 0.84 -6.10
CA ASP A 105 9.23 1.13 -6.44
C ASP A 105 9.44 1.68 -7.87
N LEU A 106 8.36 1.89 -8.64
CA LEU A 106 8.49 2.42 -10.00
C LEU A 106 8.74 3.93 -9.99
N GLY A 107 9.90 4.31 -10.47
CA GLY A 107 10.41 5.69 -10.42
C GLY A 107 9.97 6.58 -11.57
N SER A 108 9.13 6.11 -12.50
CA SER A 108 8.66 6.95 -13.61
C SER A 108 7.31 6.52 -14.18
N THR A 109 6.64 7.47 -14.84
CA THR A 109 5.40 7.24 -15.58
C THR A 109 5.60 6.23 -16.72
N GLU A 110 6.79 6.19 -17.34
CA GLU A 110 7.13 5.24 -18.41
C GLU A 110 7.22 3.80 -17.87
N GLN A 111 7.80 3.61 -16.69
CA GLN A 111 7.80 2.30 -16.02
C GLN A 111 6.36 1.88 -15.67
N MET A 112 5.55 2.78 -15.11
CA MET A 112 4.13 2.52 -14.87
C MET A 112 3.41 2.10 -16.17
N ALA A 113 3.66 2.80 -17.29
CA ALA A 113 3.11 2.46 -18.60
C ALA A 113 3.56 1.09 -19.11
N LEU A 114 4.80 0.68 -18.82
CA LEU A 114 5.29 -0.64 -19.17
C LEU A 114 4.54 -1.74 -18.41
N TYR A 115 4.50 -1.65 -17.09
CA TYR A 115 3.86 -2.65 -16.24
C TYR A 115 2.34 -2.67 -16.36
N SER A 116 1.70 -1.55 -16.75
CA SER A 116 0.26 -1.52 -17.01
C SER A 116 -0.20 -2.45 -18.14
N LYS A 117 0.72 -2.89 -19.00
CA LYS A 117 0.45 -3.84 -20.09
C LYS A 117 0.50 -5.30 -19.64
N ALA A 118 1.05 -5.57 -18.46
CA ALA A 118 1.20 -6.94 -17.96
C ALA A 118 -0.17 -7.57 -17.66
N PRO A 119 -0.45 -8.80 -18.14
CA PRO A 119 -1.75 -9.43 -17.96
C PRO A 119 -2.02 -9.88 -16.53
N SER A 120 -0.98 -10.19 -15.75
CA SER A 120 -1.10 -10.63 -14.36
C SER A 120 -1.38 -9.48 -13.39
N ILE A 121 -1.01 -8.25 -13.72
CA ILE A 121 -1.16 -7.07 -12.88
C ILE A 121 -2.57 -6.50 -13.04
N GLY A 122 -3.32 -6.41 -11.97
CA GLY A 122 -4.62 -5.73 -11.92
C GLY A 122 -4.55 -4.37 -11.21
N VAL A 123 -3.62 -4.22 -10.26
CA VAL A 123 -3.45 -3.03 -9.43
C VAL A 123 -2.05 -2.46 -9.64
N LEU A 124 -1.96 -1.15 -9.88
CA LEU A 124 -0.70 -0.42 -9.87
C LEU A 124 -0.69 0.60 -8.73
N GLN A 125 0.45 0.70 -8.06
CA GLN A 125 0.63 1.43 -6.82
C GLN A 125 1.58 2.62 -7.00
N PRO A 126 1.14 3.70 -7.68
CA PRO A 126 1.99 4.86 -7.83
C PRO A 126 2.35 5.44 -6.46
N ASP A 127 3.63 5.70 -6.26
CA ASP A 127 4.16 6.35 -5.06
C ASP A 127 4.54 7.79 -5.40
N VAL A 128 4.02 8.74 -4.63
CA VAL A 128 4.24 10.16 -4.90
C VAL A 128 5.71 10.57 -4.77
N CYS A 129 6.46 9.89 -3.89
CA CYS A 129 7.89 10.17 -3.69
C CYS A 129 8.73 9.53 -4.79
N MET A 130 8.46 8.27 -5.13
CA MET A 130 9.19 7.55 -6.16
C MET A 130 8.97 8.15 -7.54
N LEU A 131 7.76 8.58 -7.86
CA LEU A 131 7.44 9.25 -9.12
C LEU A 131 8.00 10.68 -9.23
N GLY A 132 8.52 11.26 -8.14
CA GLY A 132 9.05 12.61 -8.14
C GLY A 132 8.03 13.71 -7.88
N GLY A 133 6.87 13.39 -7.30
CA GLY A 133 5.89 14.35 -6.80
C GLY A 133 4.51 14.24 -7.44
N LEU A 134 3.60 15.09 -6.96
CA LEU A 134 2.20 15.11 -7.37
C LEU A 134 2.00 15.40 -8.88
N SER A 135 2.91 16.14 -9.50
CA SER A 135 2.82 16.44 -10.94
C SER A 135 2.95 15.16 -11.79
N GLU A 136 3.89 14.30 -11.46
CA GLU A 136 4.05 13.00 -12.15
C GLU A 136 2.94 12.02 -11.78
N ALA A 137 2.51 12.00 -10.52
CA ALA A 137 1.36 11.20 -10.10
C ALA A 137 0.09 11.57 -10.89
N LYS A 138 -0.17 12.88 -11.08
CA LYS A 138 -1.29 13.37 -11.89
C LYS A 138 -1.21 12.93 -13.36
N ARG A 139 -0.01 12.73 -13.90
CA ARG A 139 0.17 12.18 -15.26
C ARG A 139 -0.06 10.67 -15.32
N ALA A 140 0.36 9.94 -14.26
CA ALA A 140 0.24 8.50 -14.20
C ALA A 140 -1.23 8.02 -14.07
N LEU A 141 -2.04 8.65 -13.22
CA LEU A 141 -3.39 8.20 -12.91
C LEU A 141 -4.30 8.02 -14.15
N PRO A 142 -4.44 9.00 -15.07
CA PRO A 142 -5.26 8.83 -16.27
C PRO A 142 -4.75 7.71 -17.20
N MET A 143 -3.44 7.49 -17.22
CA MET A 143 -2.84 6.41 -18.01
C MET A 143 -3.22 5.04 -17.44
N LEU A 144 -3.21 4.88 -16.11
CA LEU A 144 -3.63 3.63 -15.46
C LEU A 144 -5.12 3.35 -15.71
N ALA A 145 -5.97 4.37 -15.61
CA ALA A 145 -7.39 4.26 -15.94
C ALA A 145 -7.60 3.84 -17.40
N ALA A 146 -6.88 4.45 -18.35
CA ALA A 146 -6.93 4.07 -19.77
C ALA A 146 -6.49 2.62 -20.02
N ALA A 147 -5.54 2.12 -19.21
CA ALA A 147 -5.08 0.73 -19.24
C ALA A 147 -6.03 -0.25 -18.50
N LYS A 148 -7.11 0.26 -17.90
CA LYS A 148 -8.06 -0.49 -17.06
C LYS A 148 -7.37 -1.18 -15.86
N LYS A 149 -6.42 -0.47 -15.25
CA LYS A 149 -5.75 -0.90 -14.03
C LYS A 149 -6.25 -0.05 -12.87
N THR A 150 -6.55 -0.71 -11.76
CA THR A 150 -6.87 -0.02 -10.51
C THR A 150 -5.63 0.72 -10.01
N ALA A 151 -5.78 1.98 -9.69
CA ALA A 151 -4.74 2.76 -9.02
C ALA A 151 -4.92 2.67 -7.51
N ALA A 152 -3.98 2.05 -6.81
CA ALA A 152 -3.95 1.98 -5.35
C ALA A 152 -2.66 2.65 -4.84
N PRO A 153 -2.63 3.98 -4.69
CA PRO A 153 -1.42 4.69 -4.31
C PRO A 153 -0.71 4.10 -3.09
N HIS A 154 0.60 3.92 -3.20
CA HIS A 154 1.44 3.49 -2.08
C HIS A 154 1.56 4.63 -1.07
N THR A 155 1.24 4.38 0.20
CA THR A 155 1.05 5.44 1.20
C THR A 155 1.64 5.15 2.59
N PRO A 156 2.79 4.47 2.73
CA PRO A 156 3.30 4.06 4.04
C PRO A 156 4.13 5.15 4.73
N PHE A 157 3.82 6.42 4.47
CA PHE A 157 4.62 7.55 4.92
C PHE A 157 4.03 8.27 6.12
N VAL A 158 4.88 9.09 6.73
CA VAL A 158 4.52 10.14 7.68
C VAL A 158 4.88 11.50 7.09
N GLY A 159 4.36 12.58 7.65
CA GLY A 159 4.71 13.94 7.23
C GLY A 159 4.19 14.34 5.84
N PRO A 160 4.95 15.15 5.07
CA PRO A 160 4.47 15.72 3.81
C PRO A 160 4.17 14.67 2.74
N ALA A 161 4.90 13.56 2.73
CA ALA A 161 4.66 12.47 1.79
C ALA A 161 3.30 11.80 2.02
N ALA A 162 2.90 11.61 3.28
CA ALA A 162 1.58 11.09 3.62
C ALA A 162 0.46 12.02 3.15
N LEU A 163 0.59 13.33 3.38
CA LEU A 163 -0.38 14.32 2.92
C LEU A 163 -0.49 14.35 1.40
N ALA A 164 0.64 14.36 0.70
CA ALA A 164 0.67 14.30 -0.76
C ALA A 164 0.02 13.02 -1.31
N SER A 165 0.29 11.87 -0.69
CA SER A 165 -0.33 10.59 -1.05
C SER A 165 -1.83 10.59 -0.80
N LEU A 166 -2.30 11.22 0.27
CA LEU A 166 -3.73 11.36 0.55
C LEU A 166 -4.44 12.22 -0.52
N HIS A 167 -3.82 13.33 -0.93
CA HIS A 167 -4.33 14.14 -2.05
C HIS A 167 -4.34 13.36 -3.36
N MET A 168 -3.31 12.56 -3.64
CA MET A 168 -3.27 11.70 -4.81
C MET A 168 -4.41 10.67 -4.78
N LEU A 169 -4.61 10.01 -3.63
CA LEU A 169 -5.68 9.03 -3.45
C LEU A 169 -7.07 9.67 -3.66
N ALA A 170 -7.28 10.90 -3.18
CA ALA A 170 -8.55 11.60 -3.27
C ALA A 170 -9.00 11.92 -4.72
N VAL A 171 -8.11 11.84 -5.69
CA VAL A 171 -8.40 12.07 -7.11
C VAL A 171 -8.38 10.79 -7.95
N THR A 172 -8.25 9.62 -7.34
CA THR A 172 -8.48 8.35 -8.02
C THR A 172 -9.98 8.15 -8.27
N GLU A 173 -10.34 7.54 -9.38
CA GLU A 173 -11.77 7.32 -9.74
C GLU A 173 -12.44 6.23 -8.90
N GLU A 174 -11.67 5.37 -8.25
CA GLU A 174 -12.15 4.25 -7.45
C GLU A 174 -12.01 4.53 -5.95
N GLU A 175 -12.84 3.91 -5.14
CA GLU A 175 -12.64 3.91 -3.68
C GLU A 175 -11.29 3.27 -3.37
N GLY A 176 -10.40 4.05 -2.77
CA GLY A 176 -9.05 3.62 -2.43
C GLY A 176 -8.85 3.55 -0.92
N TYR A 177 -7.80 2.85 -0.53
CA TYR A 177 -7.41 2.72 0.87
C TYR A 177 -6.09 3.41 1.13
N PHE A 178 -6.10 4.42 1.99
CA PHE A 178 -4.86 4.95 2.54
C PHE A 178 -4.26 3.92 3.51
N ALA A 179 -3.07 3.41 3.19
CA ALA A 179 -2.37 2.46 4.06
C ALA A 179 -1.69 3.23 5.21
N THR A 180 -2.22 3.06 6.42
CA THR A 180 -1.67 3.67 7.62
C THR A 180 -0.78 2.66 8.33
N VAL A 181 0.52 2.93 8.40
CA VAL A 181 1.44 2.25 9.30
C VAL A 181 1.28 2.82 10.70
N GLU A 182 1.44 1.99 11.72
CA GLU A 182 1.47 2.48 13.09
C GLU A 182 2.85 3.05 13.38
N ALA A 183 2.90 4.32 13.76
CA ALA A 183 4.14 5.04 14.06
C ALA A 183 3.98 5.84 15.35
N ASP A 184 5.10 6.29 15.92
CA ASP A 184 5.10 7.19 17.06
C ASP A 184 4.56 8.57 16.65
N ASP A 185 3.65 9.14 17.44
CA ASP A 185 3.06 10.46 17.17
C ASP A 185 4.12 11.57 17.10
N SER A 186 5.30 11.37 17.73
CA SER A 186 6.42 12.29 17.61
C SER A 186 7.01 12.37 16.20
N MET A 187 6.67 11.42 15.31
CA MET A 187 7.06 11.40 13.91
C MET A 187 6.08 12.16 13.01
N ASP A 188 4.98 12.69 13.54
CA ASP A 188 4.00 13.45 12.78
C ASP A 188 4.21 14.97 12.94
N PRO A 189 4.98 15.61 12.02
CA PRO A 189 5.29 17.05 12.10
C PRO A 189 4.10 17.96 11.86
N TYR A 190 2.98 17.41 11.41
CA TYR A 190 1.77 18.15 11.05
C TYR A 190 0.63 17.95 12.06
N GLY A 191 0.79 17.04 13.02
CA GLY A 191 -0.30 16.69 13.94
C GLY A 191 -1.56 16.14 13.23
N PHE A 192 -1.39 15.59 12.03
CA PHE A 192 -2.50 15.09 11.21
C PHE A 192 -3.11 13.81 11.78
N GLY A 193 -2.35 13.09 12.64
CA GLY A 193 -2.81 11.89 13.33
C GLY A 193 -3.00 10.68 12.41
N HIS A 194 -2.24 10.62 11.31
CA HIS A 194 -2.21 9.48 10.37
C HIS A 194 -1.25 8.36 10.83
N THR A 195 -0.60 8.54 11.97
CA THR A 195 0.30 7.57 12.60
C THR A 195 -0.45 6.45 13.33
N ARG A 196 -1.77 6.50 13.38
CA ARG A 196 -2.62 5.51 14.04
C ARG A 196 -3.70 5.00 13.11
N TRP A 197 -4.07 3.74 13.28
CA TRP A 197 -5.17 3.14 12.53
C TRP A 197 -6.50 3.81 12.85
N LYS A 198 -7.21 4.23 11.80
CA LYS A 198 -8.50 4.90 11.88
C LYS A 198 -9.44 4.38 10.79
N PRO A 199 -10.77 4.47 11.01
CA PRO A 199 -11.76 4.08 9.98
C PRO A 199 -11.63 4.92 8.71
N SER A 200 -11.33 6.21 8.83
CA SER A 200 -11.20 7.16 7.73
C SER A 200 -10.21 8.26 8.05
N LEU A 201 -9.70 8.90 7.01
CA LEU A 201 -8.91 10.13 7.07
C LEU A 201 -9.61 11.19 6.20
N GLU A 202 -9.66 12.41 6.69
CA GLU A 202 -10.16 13.55 5.92
C GLU A 202 -9.04 14.12 5.06
N VAL A 203 -9.37 14.50 3.81
CA VAL A 203 -8.43 15.19 2.95
C VAL A 203 -8.37 16.65 3.37
N PRO A 204 -7.20 17.19 3.71
CA PRO A 204 -7.07 18.60 4.08
C PRO A 204 -7.45 19.54 2.94
N THR A 205 -8.12 20.66 3.26
CA THR A 205 -8.60 21.63 2.26
C THR A 205 -7.88 22.98 2.31
N GLY A 206 -6.88 23.16 3.18
CA GLY A 206 -6.07 24.36 3.27
C GLY A 206 -5.12 24.55 2.06
N PRO A 207 -4.44 25.70 1.96
CA PRO A 207 -3.43 25.93 0.93
C PRO A 207 -2.31 24.87 0.94
N GLY A 208 -1.72 24.58 -0.21
CA GLY A 208 -0.64 23.60 -0.35
C GLY A 208 -1.12 22.19 -0.03
N LEU A 209 -0.48 21.52 0.94
CA LEU A 209 -0.89 20.20 1.44
C LEU A 209 -1.97 20.27 2.53
N GLY A 210 -2.43 21.49 2.89
CA GLY A 210 -3.49 21.72 3.84
C GLY A 210 -3.06 21.82 5.31
N PHE A 211 -1.80 21.58 5.61
CA PHE A 211 -1.18 21.73 6.91
C PHE A 211 0.19 22.40 6.80
N ASP A 212 0.54 23.21 7.79
CA ASP A 212 1.90 23.66 8.01
C ASP A 212 2.58 22.79 9.07
N PRO A 213 3.89 22.48 8.93
CA PRO A 213 4.60 21.70 9.91
C PRO A 213 4.77 22.48 11.23
N ASP A 214 4.76 21.75 12.36
CA ASP A 214 5.07 22.35 13.66
C ASP A 214 6.50 22.92 13.67
N PRO A 215 6.68 24.24 13.93
CA PRO A 215 8.02 24.84 13.99
C PRO A 215 8.91 24.19 15.04
N GLY A 216 8.35 23.75 16.17
CA GLY A 216 9.11 23.07 17.22
C GLY A 216 9.60 21.68 16.78
N PHE A 217 8.82 21.01 15.91
CA PHE A 217 9.29 19.78 15.28
C PHE A 217 10.46 20.06 14.34
N LEU A 218 10.35 21.05 13.46
CA LEU A 218 11.43 21.42 12.53
C LEU A 218 12.69 21.81 13.26
N ASP A 219 12.57 22.58 14.35
CA ASP A 219 13.68 23.01 15.19
C ASP A 219 14.44 21.84 15.83
N ARG A 220 13.76 20.76 16.21
CA ARG A 220 14.39 19.55 16.79
C ARG A 220 15.24 18.77 15.79
N TYR A 221 14.87 18.84 14.50
CA TYR A 221 15.52 18.09 13.42
C TYR A 221 16.28 19.00 12.47
N ASP A 222 16.59 20.24 12.89
CA ASP A 222 17.36 21.19 12.09
C ASP A 222 18.82 20.79 12.04
N TYR A 223 19.21 20.19 10.91
CA TYR A 223 20.58 19.77 10.65
C TYR A 223 21.63 20.89 10.78
N ALA A 224 21.25 22.16 10.56
CA ALA A 224 22.17 23.29 10.65
C ALA A 224 22.56 23.65 12.11
N LYS A 225 21.92 23.04 13.10
CA LYS A 225 22.19 23.28 14.53
C LYS A 225 23.17 22.27 15.16
N GLU A 226 23.63 21.28 14.42
CA GLU A 226 24.69 20.35 14.81
C GLU A 226 26.06 20.82 14.30
#